data_562141091fbf4ccb74443ed6d79f3d99
#
_entry.id   562141091fbf4ccb74443ed6d79f3d99
#
_cell.length_a   1.000
_cell.length_b   1.000
_cell.length_c   1.000
_cell.angle_alpha   90.00
_cell.angle_beta   90.00
_cell.angle_gamma   90.00
#
_symmetry.space_group_name_H-M   'P 1'
#
loop_
_entity.id
_entity.type
_entity.pdbx_description
1 polymer ?
#
loop_
_entity_poly.entity_id
_entity_poly.type
_entity_poly.pdbx_seq_one_letter_code
_entity_poly.pdbx_strand_id
1 'polypeptide(L)'
;MTIFKDKVLMITGGSGSFGNSVLERFLSTEVGEIRIFSRDEKKQEDMRMHYLNDKLKFYVGDVRDYQSVYDAIKGVDYVFHAAALKQVPSCEFYPLEAMKTNSLGAENVMNAATLNKVKQVILLSTDKAVYPVNAMGITKALMEKIMVAKSRIQQQGDTVFCATRYGNVM
;
A
#
# COMPACT_ATOMS: atom_id res chain seq x y z
N MET A 1 5.94 -1.65 -25.64
CA MET A 1 5.82 -2.70 -24.62
C MET A 1 5.71 -2.01 -23.27
N THR A 2 4.56 -2.09 -22.62
CA THR A 2 4.39 -1.46 -21.32
C THR A 2 5.07 -2.31 -20.25
N ILE A 3 5.75 -1.67 -19.29
CA ILE A 3 6.47 -2.35 -18.19
C ILE A 3 5.52 -3.19 -17.30
N PHE A 4 4.20 -2.96 -17.41
CA PHE A 4 3.17 -3.65 -16.64
C PHE A 4 2.50 -4.81 -17.37
N LYS A 5 2.89 -5.09 -18.63
CA LYS A 5 2.30 -6.19 -19.37
C LYS A 5 2.45 -7.51 -18.63
N ASP A 6 1.35 -8.23 -18.45
CA ASP A 6 1.25 -9.52 -17.76
C ASP A 6 1.79 -9.52 -16.31
N LYS A 7 1.85 -8.33 -15.66
CA LYS A 7 2.33 -8.18 -14.28
C LYS A 7 1.19 -8.23 -13.28
N VAL A 8 1.54 -8.56 -12.05
CA VAL A 8 0.63 -8.57 -10.90
C VAL A 8 0.89 -7.32 -10.06
N LEU A 9 -0.13 -6.47 -9.91
CA LEU A 9 -0.12 -5.28 -9.06
C LEU A 9 -0.97 -5.55 -7.81
N MET A 10 -0.42 -5.31 -6.62
CA MET A 10 -1.20 -5.32 -5.38
C MET A 10 -1.40 -3.90 -4.87
N ILE A 11 -2.63 -3.57 -4.48
CA ILE A 11 -2.99 -2.28 -3.89
C ILE A 11 -3.50 -2.53 -2.48
N THR A 12 -2.71 -2.20 -1.46
CA THR A 12 -3.18 -2.24 -0.07
C THR A 12 -3.99 -0.99 0.23
N GLY A 13 -5.08 -1.14 1.01
CA GLY A 13 -6.06 -0.07 1.15
C GLY A 13 -6.81 0.21 -0.17
N GLY A 14 -6.82 -0.75 -1.08
CA GLY A 14 -7.37 -0.62 -2.42
C GLY A 14 -8.85 -0.29 -2.49
N SER A 15 -9.63 -0.59 -1.45
CA SER A 15 -11.05 -0.20 -1.35
C SER A 15 -11.28 1.26 -0.90
N GLY A 16 -10.21 2.02 -0.63
CA GLY A 16 -10.29 3.45 -0.34
C GLY A 16 -10.33 4.31 -1.61
N SER A 17 -10.66 5.61 -1.48
CA SER A 17 -10.75 6.54 -2.63
C SER A 17 -9.49 6.55 -3.49
N PHE A 18 -8.31 6.65 -2.85
CA PHE A 18 -7.04 6.65 -3.58
C PHE A 18 -6.75 5.30 -4.26
N GLY A 19 -7.06 4.19 -3.56
CA GLY A 19 -6.91 2.85 -4.11
C GLY A 19 -7.77 2.63 -5.36
N ASN A 20 -9.02 3.14 -5.36
CA ASN A 20 -9.90 3.11 -6.52
C ASN A 20 -9.32 3.90 -7.70
N SER A 21 -8.80 5.11 -7.46
CA SER A 21 -8.18 5.92 -8.53
C SER A 21 -6.96 5.21 -9.16
N VAL A 22 -6.14 4.55 -8.34
CA VAL A 22 -5.03 3.72 -8.84
C VAL A 22 -5.57 2.54 -9.64
N LEU A 23 -6.57 1.82 -9.11
CA LEU A 23 -7.21 0.71 -9.79
C LEU A 23 -7.71 1.12 -11.18
N GLU A 24 -8.53 2.18 -11.27
CA GLU A 24 -9.09 2.68 -12.54
C GLU A 24 -8.00 2.98 -13.56
N ARG A 25 -6.90 3.61 -13.11
CA ARG A 25 -5.76 3.91 -13.97
C ARG A 25 -5.12 2.66 -14.55
N PHE A 26 -5.01 1.59 -13.77
CA PHE A 26 -4.35 0.36 -14.22
C PHE A 26 -5.27 -0.62 -14.94
N LEU A 27 -6.59 -0.59 -14.71
CA LEU A 27 -7.54 -1.44 -15.41
C LEU A 27 -7.49 -1.30 -16.94
N SER A 28 -7.23 -0.08 -17.42
CA SER A 28 -7.10 0.22 -18.84
C SER A 28 -5.76 -0.19 -19.47
N THR A 29 -4.83 -0.72 -18.66
CA THR A 29 -3.50 -1.13 -19.12
C THR A 29 -3.42 -2.63 -19.41
N GLU A 30 -2.26 -3.07 -19.91
CA GLU A 30 -1.97 -4.50 -20.16
C GLU A 30 -1.58 -5.27 -18.87
N VAL A 31 -1.88 -4.73 -17.66
CA VAL A 31 -1.63 -5.46 -16.41
C VAL A 31 -2.40 -6.78 -16.39
N GLY A 32 -1.75 -7.85 -15.94
CA GLY A 32 -2.34 -9.19 -15.92
C GLY A 32 -3.33 -9.39 -14.78
N GLU A 33 -2.98 -8.94 -13.57
CA GLU A 33 -3.80 -9.09 -12.37
C GLU A 33 -3.66 -7.86 -11.46
N ILE A 34 -4.75 -7.45 -10.81
CA ILE A 34 -4.75 -6.42 -9.76
C ILE A 34 -5.36 -7.01 -8.50
N ARG A 35 -4.58 -7.05 -7.42
CA ARG A 35 -5.01 -7.50 -6.10
C ARG A 35 -5.41 -6.32 -5.23
N ILE A 36 -6.66 -6.34 -4.77
CA ILE A 36 -7.20 -5.38 -3.81
C ILE A 36 -7.09 -6.00 -2.41
N PHE A 37 -6.20 -5.45 -1.58
CA PHE A 37 -6.01 -5.90 -0.20
C PHE A 37 -6.54 -4.86 0.77
N SER A 38 -7.56 -5.21 1.55
CA SER A 38 -8.16 -4.34 2.55
C SER A 38 -8.94 -5.12 3.61
N ARG A 39 -9.27 -4.45 4.72
CA ARG A 39 -10.08 -5.05 5.80
C ARG A 39 -11.58 -5.02 5.53
N ASP A 40 -12.01 -4.17 4.61
CA ASP A 40 -13.42 -3.85 4.40
C ASP A 40 -14.01 -4.78 3.32
N GLU A 41 -14.56 -5.90 3.79
CA GLU A 41 -15.22 -6.91 2.95
C GLU A 41 -16.39 -6.32 2.15
N LYS A 42 -17.19 -5.44 2.78
CA LYS A 42 -18.34 -4.83 2.11
C LYS A 42 -17.91 -4.00 0.91
N LYS A 43 -16.91 -3.15 1.07
CA LYS A 43 -16.39 -2.36 -0.06
C LYS A 43 -15.75 -3.22 -1.14
N GLN A 44 -15.10 -4.32 -0.78
CA GLN A 44 -14.56 -5.25 -1.77
C GLN A 44 -15.68 -5.90 -2.58
N GLU A 45 -16.80 -6.29 -1.94
CA GLU A 45 -17.96 -6.83 -2.64
C GLU A 45 -18.59 -5.79 -3.57
N ASP A 46 -18.77 -4.55 -3.11
CA ASP A 46 -19.28 -3.46 -3.94
C ASP A 46 -18.38 -3.23 -5.17
N MET A 47 -17.06 -3.26 -4.99
CA MET A 47 -16.10 -3.17 -6.10
C MET A 47 -16.23 -4.35 -7.07
N ARG A 48 -16.37 -5.58 -6.56
CA ARG A 48 -16.54 -6.78 -7.40
C ARG A 48 -17.77 -6.65 -8.29
N MET A 49 -18.88 -6.22 -7.71
CA MET A 49 -20.14 -6.02 -8.42
C MET A 49 -20.09 -4.84 -9.40
N HIS A 50 -19.30 -3.80 -9.09
CA HIS A 50 -19.19 -2.61 -9.92
C HIS A 50 -18.30 -2.83 -11.14
N TYR A 51 -17.11 -3.42 -10.95
CA TYR A 51 -16.12 -3.54 -12.04
C TYR A 51 -16.32 -4.77 -12.92
N LEU A 52 -16.84 -5.87 -12.39
CA LEU A 52 -17.07 -7.14 -13.09
C LEU A 52 -15.90 -7.52 -14.03
N ASN A 53 -14.67 -7.47 -13.51
CA ASN A 53 -13.44 -7.63 -14.29
C ASN A 53 -12.58 -8.76 -13.74
N ASP A 54 -12.26 -9.76 -14.56
CA ASP A 54 -11.53 -10.97 -14.17
C ASP A 54 -10.09 -10.72 -13.73
N LYS A 55 -9.50 -9.57 -14.11
CA LYS A 55 -8.17 -9.17 -13.62
C LYS A 55 -8.16 -8.82 -12.13
N LEU A 56 -9.34 -8.52 -11.54
CA LEU A 56 -9.43 -8.12 -10.14
C LEU A 56 -9.52 -9.34 -9.23
N LYS A 57 -8.63 -9.37 -8.23
CA LYS A 57 -8.66 -10.34 -7.15
C LYS A 57 -8.75 -9.62 -5.82
N PHE A 58 -9.61 -10.10 -4.95
CA PHE A 58 -9.92 -9.45 -3.68
C PHE A 58 -9.39 -10.30 -2.52
N TYR A 59 -8.61 -9.66 -1.65
CA TYR A 59 -8.00 -10.26 -0.48
C TYR A 59 -8.44 -9.49 0.77
N VAL A 60 -9.20 -10.13 1.63
CA VAL A 60 -9.55 -9.57 2.95
C VAL A 60 -8.38 -9.79 3.88
N GLY A 61 -7.84 -8.69 4.43
CA GLY A 61 -6.70 -8.78 5.34
C GLY A 61 -6.30 -7.42 5.92
N ASP A 62 -5.47 -7.46 6.96
CA ASP A 62 -4.97 -6.28 7.66
C ASP A 62 -3.45 -6.17 7.50
N VAL A 63 -2.96 -4.99 7.11
CA VAL A 63 -1.51 -4.73 6.98
C VAL A 63 -0.76 -4.87 8.31
N ARG A 64 -1.44 -4.80 9.44
CA ARG A 64 -0.87 -5.03 10.78
C ARG A 64 -0.57 -6.51 11.05
N ASP A 65 -1.19 -7.41 10.32
CA ASP A 65 -0.92 -8.84 10.35
C ASP A 65 0.07 -9.20 9.24
N TYR A 66 1.30 -9.50 9.64
CA TYR A 66 2.37 -9.86 8.71
C TYR A 66 2.03 -11.10 7.87
N GLN A 67 1.44 -12.14 8.48
CA GLN A 67 1.15 -13.39 7.77
C GLN A 67 0.11 -13.18 6.67
N SER A 68 -0.94 -12.40 6.97
CA SER A 68 -1.97 -12.04 5.99
C SER A 68 -1.37 -11.29 4.78
N VAL A 69 -0.45 -10.35 5.03
CA VAL A 69 0.26 -9.63 3.97
C VAL A 69 1.16 -10.57 3.18
N TYR A 70 1.95 -11.39 3.88
CA TYR A 70 2.90 -12.33 3.27
C TYR A 70 2.21 -13.30 2.31
N ASP A 71 1.06 -13.83 2.69
CA ASP A 71 0.31 -14.77 1.83
C ASP A 71 -0.32 -14.06 0.61
N ALA A 72 -0.85 -12.86 0.79
CA ALA A 72 -1.47 -12.09 -0.28
C ALA A 72 -0.46 -11.57 -1.32
N ILE A 73 0.82 -11.36 -0.93
CA ILE A 73 1.85 -10.77 -1.79
C ILE A 73 2.60 -11.79 -2.66
N LYS A 74 2.39 -13.09 -2.45
CA LYS A 74 3.03 -14.15 -3.23
C LYS A 74 2.78 -13.99 -4.73
N GLY A 75 3.84 -13.90 -5.53
CA GLY A 75 3.77 -13.74 -6.98
C GLY A 75 3.41 -12.32 -7.46
N VAL A 76 3.40 -11.33 -6.57
CA VAL A 76 3.19 -9.91 -6.91
C VAL A 76 4.48 -9.31 -7.48
N ASP A 77 4.37 -8.57 -8.58
CA ASP A 77 5.49 -7.83 -9.16
C ASP A 77 5.63 -6.41 -8.56
N TYR A 78 4.51 -5.73 -8.31
CA TYR A 78 4.45 -4.34 -7.85
C TYR A 78 3.45 -4.16 -6.73
N VAL A 79 3.80 -3.35 -5.73
CA VAL A 79 2.89 -2.99 -4.63
C VAL A 79 2.67 -1.49 -4.58
N PHE A 80 1.42 -1.08 -4.51
CA PHE A 80 1.00 0.28 -4.17
C PHE A 80 0.41 0.25 -2.75
N HIS A 81 1.18 0.75 -1.77
CA HIS A 81 0.78 0.73 -0.36
C HIS A 81 0.06 2.02 0.02
N ALA A 82 -1.29 1.97 -0.01
CA ALA A 82 -2.16 3.08 0.37
C ALA A 82 -2.96 2.84 1.66
N ALA A 83 -2.81 1.68 2.30
CA ALA A 83 -3.44 1.41 3.58
C ALA A 83 -2.90 2.34 4.67
N ALA A 84 -3.78 3.12 5.30
CA ALA A 84 -3.39 4.07 6.34
C ALA A 84 -4.58 4.51 7.20
N LEU A 85 -4.31 4.92 8.42
CA LEU A 85 -5.12 5.86 9.17
C LEU A 85 -4.69 7.28 8.79
N LYS A 86 -5.61 8.07 8.21
CA LYS A 86 -5.29 9.36 7.58
C LYS A 86 -6.05 10.56 8.16
N GLN A 87 -7.07 10.32 8.96
CA GLN A 87 -7.83 11.39 9.62
C GLN A 87 -7.04 11.90 10.83
N VAL A 88 -6.64 13.17 10.79
CA VAL A 88 -5.81 13.78 11.85
C VAL A 88 -6.47 13.62 13.23
N PRO A 89 -7.76 14.00 13.43
CA PRO A 89 -8.39 13.85 14.75
C PRO A 89 -8.39 12.40 15.26
N SER A 90 -8.66 11.42 14.37
CA SER A 90 -8.64 10.01 14.75
C SER A 90 -7.24 9.52 15.12
N CYS A 91 -6.21 9.99 14.41
CA CYS A 91 -4.83 9.62 14.72
C CYS A 91 -4.36 10.25 16.04
N GLU A 92 -4.78 11.49 16.34
CA GLU A 92 -4.51 12.11 17.64
C GLU A 92 -5.18 11.37 18.79
N PHE A 93 -6.40 10.92 18.61
CA PHE A 93 -7.13 10.18 19.62
C PHE A 93 -6.61 8.75 19.81
N TYR A 94 -6.16 8.10 18.71
CA TYR A 94 -5.66 6.72 18.71
C TYR A 94 -4.24 6.63 18.12
N PRO A 95 -3.22 7.26 18.74
CA PRO A 95 -1.89 7.35 18.15
C PRO A 95 -1.20 5.99 17.98
N LEU A 96 -1.45 5.03 18.87
CA LEU A 96 -0.92 3.67 18.76
C LEU A 96 -1.52 2.93 17.54
N GLU A 97 -2.80 3.09 17.26
CA GLU A 97 -3.42 2.49 16.08
C GLU A 97 -2.91 3.14 14.78
N ALA A 98 -2.65 4.46 14.82
CA ALA A 98 -1.98 5.14 13.72
C ALA A 98 -0.57 4.60 13.49
N MET A 99 0.23 4.43 14.53
CA MET A 99 1.57 3.84 14.45
C MET A 99 1.55 2.40 13.93
N LYS A 100 0.67 1.55 14.47
CA LYS A 100 0.54 0.16 14.03
C LYS A 100 0.17 0.05 12.55
N THR A 101 -0.72 0.92 12.07
CA THR A 101 -1.17 0.87 10.68
C THR A 101 -0.18 1.55 9.74
N ASN A 102 0.22 2.80 10.05
CA ASN A 102 0.99 3.63 9.12
C ASN A 102 2.48 3.26 9.10
N SER A 103 3.04 2.87 10.25
CA SER A 103 4.48 2.58 10.37
C SER A 103 4.76 1.07 10.34
N LEU A 104 4.21 0.31 11.31
CA LEU A 104 4.46 -1.13 11.39
C LEU A 104 3.76 -1.90 10.25
N GLY A 105 2.55 -1.49 9.85
CA GLY A 105 1.88 -2.08 8.69
C GLY A 105 2.65 -1.88 7.39
N ALA A 106 3.24 -0.71 7.19
CA ALA A 106 4.12 -0.47 6.05
C ALA A 106 5.41 -1.31 6.13
N GLU A 107 5.97 -1.48 7.33
CA GLU A 107 7.12 -2.37 7.54
C GLU A 107 6.79 -3.81 7.19
N ASN A 108 5.64 -4.33 7.61
CA ASN A 108 5.16 -5.66 7.25
C ASN A 108 5.09 -5.83 5.73
N VAL A 109 4.53 -4.84 5.01
CA VAL A 109 4.45 -4.87 3.55
C VAL A 109 5.84 -4.88 2.92
N MET A 110 6.77 -4.05 3.39
CA MET A 110 8.14 -4.03 2.87
C MET A 110 8.88 -5.34 3.14
N ASN A 111 8.75 -5.93 4.35
CA ASN A 111 9.36 -7.22 4.68
C ASN A 111 8.81 -8.35 3.81
N ALA A 112 7.48 -8.44 3.67
CA ALA A 112 6.84 -9.43 2.83
C ALA A 112 7.23 -9.27 1.35
N ALA A 113 7.33 -8.02 0.88
CA ALA A 113 7.76 -7.70 -0.48
C ALA A 113 9.19 -8.16 -0.76
N THR A 114 10.12 -7.89 0.15
CA THR A 114 11.53 -8.33 0.03
C THR A 114 11.63 -9.85 -0.07
N LEU A 115 10.95 -10.59 0.83
CA LEU A 115 11.00 -12.04 0.85
C LEU A 115 10.35 -12.68 -0.39
N ASN A 116 9.33 -12.03 -0.96
CA ASN A 116 8.66 -12.49 -2.17
C ASN A 116 9.26 -11.90 -3.47
N LYS A 117 10.40 -11.19 -3.39
CA LYS A 117 11.12 -10.61 -4.54
C LYS A 117 10.23 -9.69 -5.40
N VAL A 118 9.35 -8.94 -4.74
CA VAL A 118 8.57 -7.88 -5.39
C VAL A 118 9.55 -6.87 -6.00
N LYS A 119 9.31 -6.44 -7.23
CA LYS A 119 10.22 -5.53 -7.93
C LYS A 119 10.25 -4.14 -7.30
N GLN A 120 9.06 -3.63 -6.97
CA GLN A 120 8.95 -2.28 -6.42
C GLN A 120 7.74 -2.14 -5.50
N VAL A 121 7.95 -1.41 -4.40
CA VAL A 121 6.90 -0.98 -3.47
C VAL A 121 6.85 0.54 -3.45
N ILE A 122 5.69 1.11 -3.77
CA ILE A 122 5.42 2.54 -3.66
C ILE A 122 4.60 2.77 -2.41
N LEU A 123 5.15 3.52 -1.45
CA LEU A 123 4.52 3.88 -0.20
C LEU A 123 3.85 5.25 -0.31
N LEU A 124 2.55 5.32 -0.02
CA LEU A 124 1.81 6.58 -0.01
C LEU A 124 2.10 7.35 1.27
N SER A 125 2.80 8.47 1.15
CA SER A 125 3.10 9.41 2.21
C SER A 125 2.31 10.72 2.05
N THR A 126 2.66 11.76 2.78
CA THR A 126 1.96 13.03 2.85
C THR A 126 2.94 14.19 3.02
N ASP A 127 2.55 15.39 2.61
CA ASP A 127 3.23 16.65 2.91
C ASP A 127 3.41 16.87 4.43
N LYS A 128 2.45 16.38 5.22
CA LYS A 128 2.48 16.46 6.70
C LYS A 128 3.58 15.65 7.36
N ALA A 129 4.27 14.79 6.61
CA ALA A 129 5.46 14.07 7.07
C ALA A 129 6.75 14.92 7.02
N VAL A 130 6.74 16.08 6.33
CA VAL A 130 7.90 16.96 6.19
C VAL A 130 8.20 17.70 7.49
N TYR A 131 7.16 18.30 8.09
CA TYR A 131 7.18 18.93 9.41
C TYR A 131 6.06 18.33 10.26
N PRO A 132 6.28 17.15 10.85
CA PRO A 132 5.22 16.39 11.49
C PRO A 132 4.86 16.97 12.85
N VAL A 133 3.73 17.65 12.93
CA VAL A 133 3.19 18.26 14.17
C VAL A 133 2.03 17.47 14.76
N ASN A 134 1.54 16.43 14.06
CA ASN A 134 0.43 15.60 14.49
C ASN A 134 0.74 14.11 14.33
N ALA A 135 0.01 13.25 15.07
CA ALA A 135 0.25 11.81 15.08
C ALA A 135 0.22 11.17 13.69
N MET A 136 -0.66 11.62 12.79
CA MET A 136 -0.71 11.12 11.42
C MET A 136 0.59 11.46 10.66
N GLY A 137 1.03 12.72 10.69
CA GLY A 137 2.28 13.15 10.07
C GLY A 137 3.51 12.46 10.68
N ILE A 138 3.56 12.34 12.02
CA ILE A 138 4.65 11.67 12.76
C ILE A 138 4.76 10.20 12.33
N THR A 139 3.65 9.48 12.27
CA THR A 139 3.66 8.06 11.86
C THR A 139 4.02 7.86 10.40
N LYS A 140 3.66 8.79 9.52
CA LYS A 140 4.09 8.77 8.12
C LYS A 140 5.57 9.14 7.96
N ALA A 141 6.07 10.10 8.72
CA ALA A 141 7.50 10.43 8.76
C ALA A 141 8.33 9.22 9.25
N LEU A 142 7.84 8.52 10.28
CA LEU A 142 8.48 7.29 10.76
C LEU A 142 8.48 6.19 9.68
N MET A 143 7.37 6.00 8.97
CA MET A 143 7.30 5.08 7.82
C MET A 143 8.38 5.39 6.78
N GLU A 144 8.57 6.67 6.41
CA GLU A 144 9.62 7.08 5.46
C GLU A 144 11.03 6.78 6.00
N LYS A 145 11.27 6.98 7.30
CA LYS A 145 12.55 6.65 7.94
C LYS A 145 12.83 5.14 7.90
N ILE A 146 11.82 4.31 8.18
CA ILE A 146 11.90 2.85 8.08
C ILE A 146 12.21 2.45 6.63
N MET A 147 11.51 3.02 5.65
CA MET A 147 11.78 2.78 4.23
C MET A 147 13.23 3.09 3.86
N VAL A 148 13.72 4.27 4.24
CA VAL A 148 15.11 4.68 3.95
C VAL A 148 16.11 3.74 4.63
N ALA A 149 15.86 3.34 5.88
CA ALA A 149 16.72 2.38 6.58
C ALA A 149 16.79 1.04 5.85
N LYS A 150 15.63 0.51 5.41
CA LYS A 150 15.58 -0.73 4.62
C LYS A 150 16.26 -0.60 3.26
N SER A 151 16.09 0.53 2.56
CA SER A 151 16.73 0.76 1.26
C SER A 151 18.26 0.77 1.34
N ARG A 152 18.84 1.14 2.49
CA ARG A 152 20.32 1.16 2.66
C ARG A 152 20.97 -0.21 2.66
N ILE A 153 20.23 -1.25 3.00
CA ILE A 153 20.74 -2.63 3.07
C ILE A 153 20.38 -3.45 1.84
N GLN A 154 19.62 -2.88 0.90
CA GLN A 154 19.27 -3.53 -0.37
C GLN A 154 20.47 -3.57 -1.33
N GLN A 155 20.55 -4.64 -2.11
CA GLN A 155 21.54 -4.83 -3.15
C GLN A 155 20.92 -4.63 -4.54
N GLN A 156 21.75 -4.59 -5.56
CA GLN A 156 21.27 -4.50 -6.94
C GLN A 156 20.43 -5.74 -7.29
N GLY A 157 19.19 -5.52 -7.73
CA GLY A 157 18.24 -6.59 -8.04
C GLY A 157 17.26 -6.91 -6.92
N ASP A 158 17.44 -6.32 -5.72
CA ASP A 158 16.46 -6.41 -4.63
C ASP A 158 15.23 -5.52 -4.88
N THR A 159 14.23 -5.66 -3.99
CA THR A 159 13.02 -4.83 -4.02
C THR A 159 13.33 -3.33 -3.90
N VAL A 160 12.89 -2.53 -4.84
CA VAL A 160 13.04 -1.07 -4.78
C VAL A 160 11.91 -0.48 -3.96
N PHE A 161 12.25 0.31 -2.93
CA PHE A 161 11.29 1.07 -2.13
C PHE A 161 11.31 2.55 -2.52
N CYS A 162 10.13 3.14 -2.73
CA CYS A 162 9.99 4.57 -2.90
C CYS A 162 8.74 5.08 -2.18
N ALA A 163 8.72 6.36 -1.84
CA ALA A 163 7.57 7.01 -1.24
C ALA A 163 7.16 8.22 -2.06
N THR A 164 5.85 8.45 -2.14
CA THR A 164 5.29 9.65 -2.76
C THR A 164 4.56 10.47 -1.69
N ARG A 165 4.86 11.77 -1.62
CA ARG A 165 4.20 12.71 -0.71
C ARG A 165 3.09 13.43 -1.46
N TYR A 166 1.88 13.36 -0.96
CA TYR A 166 0.73 14.07 -1.49
C TYR A 166 0.33 15.20 -0.53
N GLY A 167 -0.12 16.32 -1.09
CA GLY A 167 -0.82 17.36 -0.36
C GLY A 167 -2.28 16.97 -0.10
N ASN A 168 -3.13 17.96 0.08
CA ASN A 168 -4.57 17.72 0.16
C ASN A 168 -5.09 17.32 -1.22
N VAL A 169 -5.67 16.13 -1.31
CA VAL A 169 -6.34 15.66 -2.53
C VAL A 169 -7.79 16.12 -2.44
N MET A 170 -8.20 16.93 -3.38
CA MET A 170 -9.59 17.39 -3.53
C MET A 170 -10.43 16.35 -4.25
#